data_b1a7b3cb5d85531459d4eaad76515dc6
#
_entry.id   b1a7b3cb5d85531459d4eaad76515dc6
#
_cell.length_a   1.000
_cell.length_b   1.000
_cell.length_c   1.000
_cell.angle_alpha   90.00
_cell.angle_beta   90.00
_cell.angle_gamma   90.00
#
_symmetry.space_group_name_H-M   'P 1'
#
loop_
_entity.id
_entity.type
_entity.pdbx_description
1 polymer ?
#
loop_
_entity_poly.entity_id
_entity_poly.type
_entity_poly.pdbx_seq_one_letter_code
_entity_poly.pdbx_strand_id
1 'polypeptide(L)'
;ERPTITPADIDHLLHGTTIATNAILQHDGAKTGMITTKNYRDILHIGRHQRPEHYSIMQEVPWQNRALVRRQYRLTATERIAPPTGEVLTELNEDEVRTAIEELKNAGVESIAVCFLFSYLNPAHENRARQLIEEEYPECFVTTSSSVSPQFREFERFTTATMNAF
;
A
#
# COMPACT_ATOMS: atom_id res chain seq x y z
N GLU A 1 -43.01 32.22 1.77
CA GLU A 1 -41.89 32.33 2.71
C GLU A 1 -41.23 30.95 2.84
N ARG A 2 -39.94 30.84 2.71
CA ARG A 2 -39.20 29.59 2.96
C ARG A 2 -38.99 29.46 4.46
N PRO A 3 -39.24 28.26 5.07
CA PRO A 3 -38.98 28.07 6.48
C PRO A 3 -37.46 28.28 6.76
N THR A 4 -37.17 28.98 7.83
CA THR A 4 -35.80 29.18 8.31
C THR A 4 -35.36 27.91 9.01
N ILE A 5 -34.42 27.14 8.39
CA ILE A 5 -33.85 25.93 8.97
C ILE A 5 -32.81 26.35 9.99
N THR A 6 -32.90 25.84 11.20
CA THR A 6 -31.91 26.03 12.28
C THR A 6 -31.05 24.77 12.48
N PRO A 7 -29.89 24.86 13.13
CA PRO A 7 -29.09 23.67 13.42
C PRO A 7 -29.81 22.57 14.21
N ALA A 8 -30.84 22.94 14.99
CA ALA A 8 -31.66 21.99 15.76
C ALA A 8 -32.62 21.16 14.90
N ASP A 9 -32.87 21.59 13.67
CA ASP A 9 -33.75 20.91 12.70
C ASP A 9 -33.01 19.90 11.85
N ILE A 10 -31.65 19.73 12.08
CA ILE A 10 -30.79 18.85 11.31
C ILE A 10 -30.48 17.60 12.13
N ASP A 11 -31.10 16.48 11.77
CA ASP A 11 -30.80 15.17 12.39
C ASP A 11 -29.51 14.54 11.91
N HIS A 12 -29.15 14.73 10.63
CA HIS A 12 -28.00 14.11 10.02
C HIS A 12 -27.32 15.06 9.05
N LEU A 13 -25.97 15.17 9.16
CA LEU A 13 -25.13 15.85 8.20
C LEU A 13 -24.24 14.84 7.50
N LEU A 14 -24.40 14.66 6.19
CA LEU A 14 -23.59 13.79 5.37
C LEU A 14 -22.66 14.62 4.48
N HIS A 15 -21.37 14.31 4.53
CA HIS A 15 -20.37 14.94 3.68
C HIS A 15 -19.66 13.88 2.84
N GLY A 16 -19.58 14.11 1.54
CA GLY A 16 -18.84 13.26 0.60
C GLY A 16 -17.81 14.07 -0.16
N THR A 17 -16.65 13.45 -0.47
CA THR A 17 -15.61 14.08 -1.28
C THR A 17 -15.06 13.11 -2.32
N THR A 18 -14.63 13.62 -3.46
CA THR A 18 -13.97 12.85 -4.53
C THR A 18 -12.47 13.12 -4.60
N ILE A 19 -11.89 13.78 -3.60
CA ILE A 19 -10.47 14.19 -3.59
C ILE A 19 -9.55 12.99 -3.81
N ALA A 20 -9.71 11.92 -3.03
CA ALA A 20 -8.90 10.72 -3.15
C ALA A 20 -9.05 10.03 -4.53
N THR A 21 -10.29 9.93 -5.03
CA THR A 21 -10.56 9.38 -6.36
C THR A 21 -9.90 10.20 -7.45
N ASN A 22 -9.98 11.54 -7.35
CA ASN A 22 -9.37 12.44 -8.32
C ASN A 22 -7.84 12.35 -8.28
N ALA A 23 -7.22 12.30 -7.10
CA ALA A 23 -5.77 12.14 -6.96
C ALA A 23 -5.28 10.87 -7.67
N ILE A 24 -5.97 9.74 -7.47
CA ILE A 24 -5.62 8.47 -8.12
C ILE A 24 -5.80 8.56 -9.64
N LEU A 25 -6.90 9.10 -10.14
CA LEU A 25 -7.19 9.22 -11.58
C LEU A 25 -6.22 10.15 -12.30
N GLN A 26 -5.84 11.25 -11.65
CA GLN A 26 -4.90 12.24 -12.18
C GLN A 26 -3.44 11.83 -11.96
N HIS A 27 -3.16 10.83 -11.12
CA HIS A 27 -1.83 10.47 -10.63
C HIS A 27 -1.10 11.66 -9.98
N ASP A 28 -1.86 12.44 -9.21
CA ASP A 28 -1.38 13.60 -8.47
C ASP A 28 -1.43 13.31 -6.96
N GLY A 29 -0.52 12.47 -6.51
CA GLY A 29 -0.36 12.03 -5.13
C GLY A 29 1.10 12.02 -4.71
N ALA A 30 1.36 11.56 -3.51
CA ALA A 30 2.69 11.49 -2.93
C ALA A 30 3.62 10.55 -3.71
N LYS A 31 4.90 10.85 -3.73
CA LYS A 31 5.91 9.92 -4.23
C LYS A 31 6.01 8.72 -3.29
N THR A 32 5.43 7.61 -3.71
CA THR A 32 5.19 6.45 -2.86
C THR A 32 6.20 5.34 -3.07
N GLY A 33 6.71 4.78 -1.96
CA GLY A 33 7.49 3.56 -1.88
C GLY A 33 6.68 2.38 -1.34
N MET A 34 7.23 1.18 -1.50
CA MET A 34 6.67 -0.04 -0.92
C MET A 34 7.79 -0.93 -0.38
N ILE A 35 7.59 -1.48 0.83
CA ILE A 35 8.43 -2.54 1.38
C ILE A 35 7.57 -3.81 1.45
N THR A 36 8.06 -4.90 0.85
CA THR A 36 7.32 -6.16 0.75
C THR A 36 8.20 -7.37 1.03
N THR A 37 7.59 -8.55 1.14
CA THR A 37 8.29 -9.81 1.32
C THR A 37 9.25 -10.08 0.15
N LYS A 38 10.45 -10.53 0.45
CA LYS A 38 11.48 -10.91 -0.54
C LYS A 38 10.93 -11.89 -1.57
N ASN A 39 11.25 -11.65 -2.85
CA ASN A 39 10.75 -12.35 -4.04
C ASN A 39 9.30 -12.03 -4.45
N TYR A 40 8.59 -11.13 -3.74
CA TYR A 40 7.20 -10.77 -4.03
C TYR A 40 7.02 -9.30 -4.45
N ARG A 41 8.10 -8.64 -4.86
CA ARG A 41 8.13 -7.25 -5.29
C ARG A 41 7.16 -6.91 -6.43
N ASP A 42 6.88 -7.86 -7.29
CA ASP A 42 6.16 -7.62 -8.53
C ASP A 42 4.66 -7.99 -8.48
N ILE A 43 4.09 -8.27 -7.29
CA ILE A 43 2.66 -8.57 -7.13
C ILE A 43 1.79 -7.48 -7.76
N LEU A 44 2.08 -6.19 -7.51
CA LEU A 44 1.33 -5.07 -8.09
C LEU A 44 1.48 -4.98 -9.61
N HIS A 45 2.62 -5.42 -10.16
CA HIS A 45 2.88 -5.42 -11.59
C HIS A 45 2.19 -6.58 -12.29
N ILE A 46 2.26 -7.77 -11.70
CA ILE A 46 1.64 -8.99 -12.22
C ILE A 46 0.11 -8.88 -12.16
N GLY A 47 -0.41 -8.27 -11.11
CA GLY A 47 -1.85 -8.15 -10.90
C GLY A 47 -2.52 -9.51 -10.80
N ARG A 48 -3.66 -9.66 -11.49
CA ARG A 48 -4.40 -10.92 -11.56
C ARG A 48 -4.11 -11.73 -12.84
N HIS A 49 -3.02 -11.47 -13.53
CA HIS A 49 -2.70 -12.06 -14.85
C HIS A 49 -3.80 -11.87 -15.89
N GLN A 50 -4.64 -10.86 -15.76
CA GLN A 50 -5.68 -10.55 -16.74
C GLN A 50 -5.04 -9.96 -17.98
N ARG A 51 -5.47 -10.48 -19.15
CA ARG A 51 -5.09 -9.92 -20.44
C ARG A 51 -6.20 -8.99 -20.92
N PRO A 52 -5.91 -7.73 -21.26
CA PRO A 52 -6.89 -6.84 -21.88
C PRO A 52 -7.43 -7.41 -23.20
N GLU A 53 -6.57 -8.09 -23.98
CA GLU A 53 -6.91 -8.70 -25.25
C GLU A 53 -6.50 -10.17 -25.28
N HIS A 54 -7.46 -11.09 -25.46
CA HIS A 54 -7.24 -12.53 -25.31
C HIS A 54 -6.30 -13.12 -26.37
N TYR A 55 -6.29 -12.59 -27.59
CA TYR A 55 -5.55 -13.17 -28.72
C TYR A 55 -4.36 -12.32 -29.18
N SER A 56 -4.12 -11.17 -28.56
CA SER A 56 -2.96 -10.33 -28.88
C SER A 56 -1.70 -10.83 -28.19
N ILE A 57 -0.59 -10.88 -28.91
CA ILE A 57 0.75 -11.08 -28.38
C ILE A 57 1.34 -9.77 -27.85
N MET A 58 0.80 -8.63 -28.32
CA MET A 58 1.16 -7.29 -27.84
C MET A 58 0.11 -6.84 -26.83
N GLN A 59 0.50 -6.76 -25.58
CA GLN A 59 -0.39 -6.39 -24.48
C GLN A 59 0.02 -5.03 -23.92
N GLU A 60 -0.90 -4.08 -23.96
CA GLU A 60 -0.79 -2.87 -23.13
C GLU A 60 -1.58 -3.08 -21.85
N VAL A 61 -0.88 -3.06 -20.72
CA VAL A 61 -1.46 -3.31 -19.41
C VAL A 61 -1.50 -1.99 -18.65
N PRO A 62 -2.66 -1.32 -18.52
CA PRO A 62 -2.74 0.05 -18.01
C PRO A 62 -2.11 0.26 -16.63
N TRP A 63 -2.32 -0.69 -15.70
CA TRP A 63 -1.75 -0.57 -14.35
C TRP A 63 -0.23 -0.77 -14.29
N GLN A 64 0.39 -1.34 -15.33
CA GLN A 64 1.85 -1.44 -15.45
C GLN A 64 2.47 -0.14 -15.94
N ASN A 65 1.79 0.52 -16.89
CA ASN A 65 2.29 1.76 -17.50
C ASN A 65 2.17 2.96 -16.55
N ARG A 66 1.14 2.98 -15.71
CA ARG A 66 0.86 4.05 -14.74
C ARG A 66 0.77 3.52 -13.32
N ALA A 67 1.83 2.88 -12.86
CA ALA A 67 1.89 2.32 -11.52
C ALA A 67 1.93 3.42 -10.45
N LEU A 68 1.08 3.32 -9.40
CA LEU A 68 1.11 4.22 -8.24
C LEU A 68 2.46 4.17 -7.52
N VAL A 69 3.05 2.98 -7.40
CA VAL A 69 4.40 2.78 -6.89
C VAL A 69 5.29 2.30 -8.02
N ARG A 70 6.26 3.10 -8.44
CA ARG A 70 7.23 2.71 -9.48
C ARG A 70 8.06 1.51 -9.01
N ARG A 71 8.43 0.60 -9.92
CA ARG A 71 9.15 -0.64 -9.59
C ARG A 71 10.45 -0.39 -8.82
N GLN A 72 11.17 0.68 -9.12
CA GLN A 72 12.41 1.06 -8.43
C GLN A 72 12.21 1.42 -6.95
N TYR A 73 11.00 1.81 -6.54
CA TYR A 73 10.63 2.13 -5.16
C TYR A 73 9.91 0.99 -4.46
N ARG A 74 9.89 -0.22 -5.04
CA ARG A 74 9.38 -1.43 -4.40
C ARG A 74 10.56 -2.23 -3.89
N LEU A 75 10.87 -2.10 -2.62
CA LEU A 75 11.97 -2.79 -1.96
C LEU A 75 11.46 -4.00 -1.18
N THR A 76 12.36 -4.86 -0.77
CA THR A 76 11.98 -6.13 -0.15
C THR A 76 12.77 -6.37 1.13
N ALA A 77 12.13 -7.08 2.09
CA ALA A 77 12.79 -7.58 3.27
C ALA A 77 12.52 -9.09 3.43
N THR A 78 13.50 -9.79 3.98
CA THR A 78 13.37 -11.21 4.30
C THR A 78 12.49 -11.35 5.53
N GLU A 79 11.36 -12.02 5.37
CA GLU A 79 10.39 -12.37 6.39
C GLU A 79 9.46 -13.45 5.87
N ARG A 80 8.76 -14.19 6.76
CA ARG A 80 7.69 -15.09 6.35
C ARG A 80 6.73 -15.42 7.47
N ILE A 81 5.43 -15.24 7.21
CA ILE A 81 4.31 -15.74 8.02
C ILE A 81 3.71 -16.97 7.34
N ALA A 82 3.35 -17.98 8.13
CA ALA A 82 2.76 -19.23 7.65
C ALA A 82 1.23 -19.16 7.56
N PRO A 83 0.60 -19.48 6.43
CA PRO A 83 -0.81 -19.79 6.40
C PRO A 83 -1.06 -21.25 6.84
N PRO A 84 -2.22 -21.59 7.43
CA PRO A 84 -3.29 -20.67 7.86
C PRO A 84 -3.11 -20.18 9.30
N THR A 85 -2.05 -20.58 9.99
CA THR A 85 -1.89 -20.38 11.45
C THR A 85 -1.45 -18.97 11.83
N GLY A 86 -0.75 -18.26 10.95
CA GLY A 86 -0.11 -16.98 11.26
C GLY A 86 1.21 -17.14 12.04
N GLU A 87 1.76 -18.34 12.08
CA GLU A 87 3.06 -18.62 12.69
C GLU A 87 4.20 -17.93 11.97
N VAL A 88 5.20 -17.47 12.69
CA VAL A 88 6.41 -16.90 12.10
C VAL A 88 7.33 -18.04 11.63
N LEU A 89 7.52 -18.19 10.33
CA LEU A 89 8.47 -19.13 9.73
C LEU A 89 9.87 -18.54 9.59
N THR A 90 9.93 -17.24 9.30
CA THR A 90 11.19 -16.51 9.18
C THR A 90 10.97 -15.14 9.79
N GLU A 91 11.80 -14.80 10.77
CA GLU A 91 11.77 -13.50 11.43
C GLU A 91 12.06 -12.37 10.44
N LEU A 92 11.55 -11.18 10.76
CA LEU A 92 11.81 -9.99 9.97
C LEU A 92 13.29 -9.61 10.05
N ASN A 93 13.95 -9.51 8.91
CA ASN A 93 15.30 -8.96 8.82
C ASN A 93 15.22 -7.43 8.89
N GLU A 94 15.44 -6.88 10.09
CA GLU A 94 15.37 -5.45 10.35
C GLU A 94 16.46 -4.66 9.60
N ASP A 95 17.63 -5.23 9.38
CA ASP A 95 18.72 -4.57 8.65
C ASP A 95 18.35 -4.36 7.16
N GLU A 96 17.68 -5.35 6.54
CA GLU A 96 17.14 -5.18 5.19
C GLU A 96 16.04 -4.11 5.15
N VAL A 97 15.21 -4.01 6.20
CA VAL A 97 14.19 -2.94 6.31
C VAL A 97 14.85 -1.57 6.43
N ARG A 98 15.88 -1.42 7.29
CA ARG A 98 16.63 -0.16 7.46
C ARG A 98 17.30 0.27 6.17
N THR A 99 17.93 -0.66 5.46
CA THR A 99 18.51 -0.40 4.14
C THR A 99 17.46 0.10 3.15
N ALA A 100 16.28 -0.54 3.15
CA ALA A 100 15.17 -0.13 2.29
C ALA A 100 14.66 1.28 2.66
N ILE A 101 14.56 1.62 3.95
CA ILE A 101 14.18 2.95 4.41
C ILE A 101 15.17 4.00 3.91
N GLU A 102 16.48 3.75 4.07
CA GLU A 102 17.53 4.66 3.61
C GLU A 102 17.48 4.88 2.09
N GLU A 103 17.31 3.83 1.30
CA GLU A 103 17.18 3.93 -0.15
C GLU A 103 15.96 4.76 -0.56
N LEU A 104 14.79 4.54 0.08
CA LEU A 104 13.57 5.28 -0.20
C LEU A 104 13.68 6.75 0.23
N LYS A 105 14.29 7.02 1.38
CA LYS A 105 14.57 8.37 1.87
C LYS A 105 15.48 9.14 0.92
N ASN A 106 16.59 8.52 0.49
CA ASN A 106 17.53 9.11 -0.48
C ASN A 106 16.88 9.35 -1.85
N ALA A 107 15.89 8.54 -2.20
CA ALA A 107 15.09 8.74 -3.41
C ALA A 107 14.03 9.84 -3.26
N GLY A 108 13.85 10.44 -2.08
CA GLY A 108 12.85 11.45 -1.80
C GLY A 108 11.42 10.91 -1.87
N VAL A 109 11.19 9.70 -1.37
CA VAL A 109 9.87 9.10 -1.20
C VAL A 109 9.18 9.76 -0.01
N GLU A 110 7.92 10.17 -0.16
CA GLU A 110 7.16 10.91 0.84
C GLU A 110 6.23 10.00 1.66
N SER A 111 5.92 8.82 1.12
CA SER A 111 5.05 7.84 1.76
C SER A 111 5.50 6.41 1.49
N ILE A 112 5.33 5.51 2.46
CA ILE A 112 5.71 4.11 2.34
C ILE A 112 4.53 3.20 2.72
N ALA A 113 4.19 2.27 1.83
CA ALA A 113 3.28 1.17 2.11
C ALA A 113 4.08 -0.08 2.51
N VAL A 114 3.86 -0.60 3.70
CA VAL A 114 4.41 -1.90 4.14
C VAL A 114 3.40 -2.98 3.81
N CYS A 115 3.82 -3.96 3.00
CA CYS A 115 2.93 -4.96 2.39
C CYS A 115 3.58 -6.35 2.45
N PHE A 116 3.43 -7.06 3.58
CA PHE A 116 3.99 -8.40 3.72
C PHE A 116 2.95 -9.50 3.46
N LEU A 117 3.44 -10.66 3.03
CA LEU A 117 2.57 -11.81 2.79
C LEU A 117 1.93 -12.28 4.10
N PHE A 118 0.64 -12.66 4.02
CA PHE A 118 -0.13 -13.19 5.15
C PHE A 118 -0.21 -12.27 6.37
N SER A 119 0.11 -10.99 6.24
CA SER A 119 0.02 -10.00 7.34
C SER A 119 -1.39 -9.84 7.92
N TYR A 120 -2.42 -10.23 7.19
CA TYR A 120 -3.80 -10.26 7.68
C TYR A 120 -4.02 -11.36 8.75
N LEU A 121 -3.17 -12.40 8.79
CA LEU A 121 -3.17 -13.43 9.84
C LEU A 121 -2.33 -13.00 11.04
N ASN A 122 -1.18 -12.40 10.78
CA ASN A 122 -0.28 -11.91 11.81
C ASN A 122 0.42 -10.63 11.34
N PRO A 123 0.04 -9.48 11.88
CA PRO A 123 0.57 -8.17 11.48
C PRO A 123 1.90 -7.80 12.15
N ALA A 124 2.50 -8.68 12.96
CA ALA A 124 3.67 -8.35 13.79
C ALA A 124 4.84 -7.76 12.98
N HIS A 125 5.17 -8.36 11.83
CA HIS A 125 6.26 -7.88 10.97
C HIS A 125 5.95 -6.53 10.34
N GLU A 126 4.72 -6.30 9.85
CA GLU A 126 4.32 -4.99 9.33
C GLU A 126 4.35 -3.91 10.40
N ASN A 127 3.87 -4.22 11.60
CA ASN A 127 3.91 -3.28 12.72
C ASN A 127 5.35 -2.95 13.13
N ARG A 128 6.25 -3.94 13.12
CA ARG A 128 7.66 -3.69 13.42
C ARG A 128 8.35 -2.87 12.34
N ALA A 129 8.12 -3.17 11.08
CA ALA A 129 8.64 -2.38 9.95
C ALA A 129 8.10 -0.93 9.99
N ARG A 130 6.83 -0.74 10.33
CA ARG A 130 6.24 0.59 10.54
C ARG A 130 6.98 1.37 11.63
N GLN A 131 7.24 0.75 12.79
CA GLN A 131 8.00 1.39 13.88
C GLN A 131 9.38 1.83 13.42
N LEU A 132 10.11 0.98 12.68
CA LEU A 132 11.42 1.32 12.13
C LEU A 132 11.35 2.53 11.18
N ILE A 133 10.31 2.62 10.35
CA ILE A 133 10.11 3.77 9.47
C ILE A 133 9.82 5.03 10.29
N GLU A 134 8.95 4.96 11.30
CA GLU A 134 8.60 6.08 12.17
C GLU A 134 9.83 6.58 12.97
N GLU A 135 10.76 5.68 13.35
CA GLU A 135 12.01 6.00 14.04
C GLU A 135 13.04 6.67 13.12
N GLU A 136 13.24 6.16 11.90
CA GLU A 136 14.34 6.56 11.03
C GLU A 136 13.94 7.59 9.95
N TYR A 137 12.64 7.67 9.66
CA TYR A 137 12.09 8.59 8.67
C TYR A 137 10.75 9.20 9.16
N PRO A 138 10.76 9.95 10.27
CA PRO A 138 9.55 10.43 10.95
C PRO A 138 8.66 11.35 10.11
N GLU A 139 9.20 12.04 9.11
CA GLU A 139 8.44 12.88 8.19
C GLU A 139 7.71 12.10 7.08
N CYS A 140 8.01 10.80 6.92
CA CYS A 140 7.38 9.95 5.93
C CYS A 140 6.01 9.46 6.42
N PHE A 141 4.99 9.57 5.58
CA PHE A 141 3.73 8.90 5.86
C PHE A 141 3.89 7.38 5.71
N VAL A 142 3.47 6.62 6.71
CA VAL A 142 3.54 5.16 6.66
C VAL A 142 2.19 4.51 6.85
N THR A 143 1.91 3.51 6.03
CA THR A 143 0.73 2.66 6.15
C THR A 143 1.08 1.18 6.04
N THR A 144 0.32 0.32 6.70
CA THR A 144 0.49 -1.13 6.62
C THR A 144 -0.70 -1.78 5.94
N SER A 145 -0.46 -2.82 5.15
CA SER A 145 -1.54 -3.49 4.41
C SER A 145 -2.55 -4.16 5.35
N SER A 146 -2.10 -4.64 6.50
CA SER A 146 -2.95 -5.24 7.53
C SER A 146 -3.85 -4.24 8.25
N SER A 147 -3.45 -2.97 8.35
CA SER A 147 -4.28 -1.95 9.00
C SER A 147 -5.36 -1.39 8.08
N VAL A 148 -5.08 -1.27 6.78
CA VAL A 148 -5.99 -0.67 5.80
C VAL A 148 -6.97 -1.69 5.24
N SER A 149 -6.51 -2.90 4.94
CA SER A 149 -7.33 -3.93 4.29
C SER A 149 -6.90 -5.33 4.74
N PRO A 150 -7.24 -5.79 5.97
CA PRO A 150 -6.83 -7.09 6.51
C PRO A 150 -7.56 -8.24 5.84
N GLN A 151 -7.43 -8.36 4.52
CA GLN A 151 -8.13 -9.33 3.71
C GLN A 151 -7.17 -10.34 3.09
N PHE A 152 -7.68 -11.54 2.88
CA PHE A 152 -7.08 -12.53 2.02
C PHE A 152 -6.89 -11.97 0.59
N ARG A 153 -5.85 -12.38 -0.11
CA ARG A 153 -5.39 -11.96 -1.44
C ARG A 153 -4.49 -10.72 -1.43
N GLU A 154 -3.26 -10.95 -1.81
CA GLU A 154 -2.17 -9.96 -1.74
C GLU A 154 -2.38 -8.80 -2.71
N PHE A 155 -2.84 -9.07 -3.94
CA PHE A 155 -2.98 -8.01 -4.95
C PHE A 155 -3.94 -6.92 -4.50
N GLU A 156 -5.13 -7.29 -4.03
CA GLU A 156 -6.13 -6.35 -3.55
C GLU A 156 -5.66 -5.61 -2.30
N ARG A 157 -5.09 -6.33 -1.34
CA ARG A 157 -4.59 -5.75 -0.09
C ARG A 157 -3.45 -4.76 -0.35
N PHE A 158 -2.46 -5.15 -1.17
CA PHE A 158 -1.32 -4.30 -1.49
C PHE A 158 -1.73 -3.09 -2.35
N THR A 159 -2.66 -3.28 -3.29
CA THR A 159 -3.22 -2.18 -4.08
C THR A 159 -3.92 -1.17 -3.18
N THR A 160 -4.76 -1.63 -2.24
CA THR A 160 -5.46 -0.74 -1.30
C THR A 160 -4.47 0.00 -0.40
N ALA A 161 -3.46 -0.70 0.13
CA ALA A 161 -2.42 -0.06 0.96
C ALA A 161 -1.60 0.97 0.17
N THR A 162 -1.23 0.67 -1.08
CA THR A 162 -0.50 1.62 -1.92
C THR A 162 -1.34 2.80 -2.36
N MET A 163 -2.65 2.62 -2.58
CA MET A 163 -3.59 3.74 -2.82
C MET A 163 -3.70 4.63 -1.58
N ASN A 164 -3.70 4.05 -0.39
CA ASN A 164 -3.76 4.82 0.86
C ASN A 164 -2.46 5.59 1.13
N ALA A 165 -1.32 5.07 0.67
CA ALA A 165 -0.03 5.74 0.77
C ALA A 165 0.16 6.85 -0.28
N PHE A 166 -0.42 6.66 -1.46
CA PHE A 166 -0.35 7.60 -2.59
C PHE A 166 -1.21 8.85 -2.36
#